data_b734328d462f431f7410f9ab65794a86
#
_entry.id   b734328d462f431f7410f9ab65794a86
#
_cell.length_a   1.000
_cell.length_b   1.000
_cell.length_c   1.000
_cell.angle_alpha   90.00
_cell.angle_beta   90.00
_cell.angle_gamma   90.00
#
_symmetry.space_group_name_H-M   'P 1'
#
loop_
_entity.id
_entity.type
_entity.pdbx_description
1 polymer ?
#
loop_
_entity_poly.entity_id
_entity_poly.type
_entity_poly.pdbx_seq_one_letter_code
_entity_poly.pdbx_strand_id
1 'polypeptide(L)'
;MACDADILIIGGGLSGTMLAVQLLRQPGRRTILIIEPRTELGRGEAYSAVELGHTLNGNAARMSVDPDNPDDLTQWLTAHIAAGGWPESAEQNVQISELFPPRGLFGVYVQQRLAEARQVGAQQGSTVEHLCAEVLDLQTDADTVLLGLSDGQSLRGACAVLATGMFAAARTAQKHSSGLNAAALDPWNVAAMRQLDPQASVLIIGSGLTMVDAVVSLEQAGHRGPIEVFSRHGLLPHVRRQPPAWPDFLDDDQSIRTPRQLLRELRRHCRDAIAQGIDWQAPLDTVRVHIARLWSQATDVQRRQFVRHVRPWWESHHHRSPPLSAALVERLHGEGRLRIQAASFKGLEPNSKDGISIRIRRRGESETCVVQGAALINSSGIEYDWRRVARPLPQQLLARGLIQPGPLALGIAAAVDGAVLDADGRASSRVFAMGPPLRGMWWESTAVTDVALQAKALAMRLAGRSEI
;
A
#
# COMPACT_ATOMS: atom_id res chain seq x y z
N MET A 1 -31.90 -20.29 0.58
CA MET A 1 -31.73 -19.76 1.97
C MET A 1 -31.57 -18.25 1.84
N ALA A 2 -32.09 -17.46 2.80
CA ALA A 2 -31.93 -16.02 2.79
C ALA A 2 -30.45 -15.64 2.94
N CYS A 3 -30.01 -14.58 2.27
CA CYS A 3 -28.70 -14.00 2.46
C CYS A 3 -28.72 -13.03 3.65
N ASP A 4 -27.64 -12.98 4.43
CA ASP A 4 -27.45 -11.99 5.50
C ASP A 4 -27.13 -10.61 4.91
N ALA A 5 -26.50 -10.57 3.72
CA ALA A 5 -26.19 -9.35 2.99
C ALA A 5 -26.20 -9.60 1.47
N ASP A 6 -26.39 -8.54 0.69
CA ASP A 6 -26.21 -8.58 -0.77
C ASP A 6 -24.72 -8.63 -1.11
N ILE A 7 -23.91 -7.87 -0.39
CA ILE A 7 -22.48 -7.74 -0.64
C ILE A 7 -21.69 -7.88 0.67
N LEU A 8 -20.78 -8.85 0.70
CA LEU A 8 -19.83 -9.08 1.79
C LEU A 8 -18.45 -8.51 1.38
N ILE A 9 -17.96 -7.51 2.11
CA ILE A 9 -16.64 -6.90 1.87
C ILE A 9 -15.66 -7.44 2.90
N ILE A 10 -14.65 -8.17 2.46
CA ILE A 10 -13.61 -8.76 3.30
C ILE A 10 -12.42 -7.81 3.39
N GLY A 11 -12.32 -7.11 4.52
CA GLY A 11 -11.35 -6.05 4.79
C GLY A 11 -11.98 -4.66 4.77
N GLY A 12 -11.85 -3.93 5.88
CA GLY A 12 -12.40 -2.59 6.11
C GLY A 12 -11.34 -1.48 6.08
N GLY A 13 -10.18 -1.71 5.47
CA GLY A 13 -9.21 -0.65 5.18
C GLY A 13 -9.70 0.31 4.10
N LEU A 14 -8.80 1.13 3.53
CA LEU A 14 -9.14 2.08 2.48
C LEU A 14 -9.96 1.45 1.35
N SER A 15 -9.50 0.32 0.78
CA SER A 15 -10.13 -0.31 -0.37
C SER A 15 -11.57 -0.72 -0.10
N GLY A 16 -11.82 -1.49 0.96
CA GLY A 16 -13.17 -1.96 1.29
C GLY A 16 -14.10 -0.82 1.71
N THR A 17 -13.59 0.16 2.44
CA THR A 17 -14.36 1.34 2.84
C THR A 17 -14.75 2.19 1.62
N MET A 18 -13.83 2.42 0.68
CA MET A 18 -14.16 3.19 -0.52
C MET A 18 -15.12 2.45 -1.45
N LEU A 19 -15.05 1.10 -1.50
CA LEU A 19 -16.07 0.33 -2.18
C LEU A 19 -17.45 0.52 -1.56
N ALA A 20 -17.55 0.46 -0.25
CA ALA A 20 -18.82 0.70 0.45
C ALA A 20 -19.36 2.12 0.19
N VAL A 21 -18.48 3.15 0.23
CA VAL A 21 -18.84 4.53 -0.14
C VAL A 21 -19.42 4.59 -1.54
N GLN A 22 -18.77 3.98 -2.51
CA GLN A 22 -19.22 4.02 -3.92
C GLN A 22 -20.52 3.20 -4.12
N LEU A 23 -20.69 2.08 -3.44
CA LEU A 23 -21.93 1.28 -3.47
C LEU A 23 -23.13 2.05 -2.90
N LEU A 24 -22.93 2.76 -1.79
CA LEU A 24 -23.98 3.58 -1.16
C LEU A 24 -24.39 4.79 -2.00
N ARG A 25 -23.55 5.24 -2.92
CA ARG A 25 -23.83 6.31 -3.88
C ARG A 25 -24.58 5.80 -5.14
N GLN A 26 -24.58 4.47 -5.40
CA GLN A 26 -25.34 3.89 -6.53
C GLN A 26 -26.82 3.84 -6.22
N PRO A 27 -27.71 4.07 -7.20
CA PRO A 27 -29.15 3.88 -7.03
C PRO A 27 -29.50 2.43 -6.65
N GLY A 28 -30.61 2.26 -5.93
CA GLY A 28 -31.13 0.96 -5.52
C GLY A 28 -30.76 0.57 -4.09
N ARG A 29 -31.62 -0.25 -3.48
CA ARG A 29 -31.46 -0.74 -2.12
C ARG A 29 -30.43 -1.87 -2.06
N ARG A 30 -29.53 -1.83 -1.05
CA ARG A 30 -28.50 -2.87 -0.78
C ARG A 30 -28.22 -3.01 0.69
N THR A 31 -27.99 -4.23 1.12
CA THR A 31 -27.42 -4.57 2.41
C THR A 31 -25.94 -4.91 2.22
N ILE A 32 -25.02 -4.11 2.80
CA ILE A 32 -23.58 -4.27 2.69
C ILE A 32 -23.05 -4.61 4.08
N LEU A 33 -22.21 -5.64 4.17
CA LEU A 33 -21.55 -6.01 5.41
C LEU A 33 -20.02 -5.98 5.17
N ILE A 34 -19.31 -5.16 5.97
CA ILE A 34 -17.85 -5.10 5.97
C ILE A 34 -17.35 -5.94 7.13
N ILE A 35 -16.52 -6.93 6.84
CA ILE A 35 -15.90 -7.79 7.84
C ILE A 35 -14.43 -7.35 8.00
N GLU A 36 -14.12 -6.77 9.15
CA GLU A 36 -12.79 -6.24 9.48
C GLU A 36 -12.53 -6.44 10.98
N PRO A 37 -11.44 -7.09 11.37
CA PRO A 37 -11.17 -7.36 12.79
C PRO A 37 -10.81 -6.10 13.61
N ARG A 38 -10.39 -5.01 12.97
CA ARG A 38 -10.15 -3.72 13.67
C ARG A 38 -11.47 -3.02 13.96
N THR A 39 -11.50 -2.24 15.03
CA THR A 39 -12.70 -1.51 15.46
C THR A 39 -13.04 -0.32 14.55
N GLU A 40 -12.08 0.18 13.79
CA GLU A 40 -12.24 1.36 12.93
C GLU A 40 -12.10 0.99 11.45
N LEU A 41 -13.10 1.37 10.67
CA LEU A 41 -13.05 1.29 9.20
C LEU A 41 -12.24 2.46 8.60
N GLY A 42 -11.83 2.32 7.34
CA GLY A 42 -11.15 3.37 6.55
C GLY A 42 -9.65 3.46 6.78
N ARG A 43 -9.14 2.97 7.88
CA ARG A 43 -7.73 3.12 8.25
C ARG A 43 -6.86 1.98 7.71
N GLY A 44 -7.23 0.75 7.93
CA GLY A 44 -6.40 -0.42 7.63
C GLY A 44 -5.01 -0.29 8.25
N GLU A 45 -3.99 -0.87 7.63
CA GLU A 45 -2.60 -0.78 8.10
C GLU A 45 -1.98 0.60 7.82
N ALA A 46 -2.27 1.15 6.63
CA ALA A 46 -1.54 2.33 6.13
C ALA A 46 -1.91 3.65 6.82
N TYR A 47 -3.13 3.75 7.37
CA TYR A 47 -3.68 5.01 7.90
C TYR A 47 -4.08 4.93 9.37
N SER A 48 -3.56 3.91 10.08
CA SER A 48 -3.74 3.73 11.53
C SER A 48 -2.66 4.42 12.37
N ALA A 49 -1.66 5.04 11.75
CA ALA A 49 -0.59 5.73 12.46
C ALA A 49 -1.14 6.86 13.33
N VAL A 50 -0.76 6.88 14.59
CA VAL A 50 -1.13 7.93 15.55
C VAL A 50 -0.13 9.09 15.57
N GLU A 51 1.09 8.87 15.09
CA GLU A 51 2.16 9.85 15.09
C GLU A 51 1.98 10.84 13.92
N LEU A 52 1.97 12.14 14.23
CA LEU A 52 1.80 13.21 13.24
C LEU A 52 2.94 13.25 12.20
N GLY A 53 4.14 12.79 12.57
CA GLY A 53 5.28 12.71 11.66
C GLY A 53 5.17 11.63 10.58
N HIS A 54 4.25 10.68 10.71
CA HIS A 54 3.95 9.71 9.66
C HIS A 54 3.00 10.32 8.63
N THR A 55 3.54 11.08 7.70
CA THR A 55 2.75 11.79 6.69
C THR A 55 2.50 10.95 5.44
N LEU A 56 1.52 11.35 4.64
CA LEU A 56 1.29 10.80 3.32
C LEU A 56 2.52 11.08 2.43
N ASN A 57 2.77 10.22 1.45
CA ASN A 57 3.83 10.40 0.45
C ASN A 57 3.38 11.19 -0.79
N GLY A 58 2.12 11.58 -0.84
CA GLY A 58 1.52 12.52 -1.78
C GLY A 58 0.93 13.70 -1.03
N ASN A 59 0.95 14.89 -1.64
CA ASN A 59 0.30 16.06 -1.10
C ASN A 59 -1.23 15.99 -1.24
N ALA A 60 -1.95 16.90 -0.60
CA ALA A 60 -3.41 16.91 -0.57
C ALA A 60 -4.05 16.90 -1.97
N ALA A 61 -3.49 17.66 -2.93
CA ALA A 61 -3.99 17.71 -4.30
C ALA A 61 -3.91 16.36 -5.06
N ARG A 62 -3.18 15.38 -4.54
CA ARG A 62 -2.95 14.09 -5.21
C ARG A 62 -3.54 12.88 -4.48
N MET A 63 -4.25 13.10 -3.38
CA MET A 63 -4.66 12.02 -2.47
C MET A 63 -6.18 12.02 -2.22
N SER A 64 -6.96 12.59 -3.13
CA SER A 64 -8.43 12.50 -3.07
C SER A 64 -8.88 11.03 -3.14
N VAL A 65 -9.86 10.67 -2.31
CA VAL A 65 -10.56 9.38 -2.39
C VAL A 65 -11.84 9.45 -3.23
N ASP A 66 -12.21 10.65 -3.67
CA ASP A 66 -13.34 10.85 -4.56
C ASP A 66 -12.85 10.90 -6.02
N PRO A 67 -13.16 9.89 -6.86
CA PRO A 67 -12.71 9.88 -8.25
C PRO A 67 -13.35 10.96 -9.13
N ASP A 68 -14.46 11.58 -8.67
CA ASP A 68 -15.18 12.63 -9.37
C ASP A 68 -14.79 14.04 -8.88
N ASN A 69 -14.11 14.13 -7.72
CA ASN A 69 -13.61 15.38 -7.16
C ASN A 69 -12.12 15.25 -6.79
N PRO A 70 -11.20 15.55 -7.69
CA PRO A 70 -9.76 15.51 -7.39
C PRO A 70 -9.33 16.40 -6.22
N ASP A 71 -10.07 17.48 -5.94
CA ASP A 71 -9.77 18.45 -4.88
C ASP A 71 -10.43 18.11 -3.54
N ASP A 72 -11.12 16.97 -3.43
CA ASP A 72 -11.91 16.61 -2.25
C ASP A 72 -11.11 16.62 -0.95
N LEU A 73 -9.89 16.06 -0.95
CA LEU A 73 -9.02 16.11 0.24
C LEU A 73 -8.58 17.54 0.56
N THR A 74 -8.26 18.35 -0.44
CA THR A 74 -7.87 19.76 -0.26
C THR A 74 -9.02 20.57 0.37
N GLN A 75 -10.24 20.37 -0.12
CA GLN A 75 -11.45 21.00 0.42
C GLN A 75 -11.71 20.56 1.86
N TRP A 76 -11.61 19.27 2.12
CA TRP A 76 -11.77 18.72 3.46
C TRP A 76 -10.74 19.28 4.46
N LEU A 77 -9.46 19.32 4.06
CA LEU A 77 -8.39 19.91 4.87
C LEU A 77 -8.62 21.41 5.12
N THR A 78 -9.09 22.14 4.13
CA THR A 78 -9.43 23.56 4.29
C THR A 78 -10.45 23.76 5.40
N ALA A 79 -11.52 22.96 5.42
CA ALA A 79 -12.53 23.02 6.46
C ALA A 79 -11.97 22.55 7.83
N HIS A 80 -11.16 21.49 7.84
CA HIS A 80 -10.54 20.96 9.04
C HIS A 80 -9.60 21.96 9.72
N ILE A 81 -8.77 22.64 8.94
CA ILE A 81 -7.83 23.67 9.42
C ILE A 81 -8.59 24.91 9.91
N ALA A 82 -9.63 25.34 9.20
CA ALA A 82 -10.48 26.47 9.61
C ALA A 82 -11.20 26.19 10.96
N ALA A 83 -11.44 24.92 11.28
CA ALA A 83 -11.99 24.50 12.55
C ALA A 83 -10.93 24.34 13.67
N GLY A 84 -9.68 24.75 13.45
CA GLY A 84 -8.59 24.68 14.43
C GLY A 84 -7.87 23.33 14.47
N GLY A 85 -8.02 22.49 13.43
CA GLY A 85 -7.28 21.24 13.29
C GLY A 85 -5.84 21.43 12.76
N TRP A 86 -5.18 20.30 12.50
CA TRP A 86 -3.85 20.30 11.86
C TRP A 86 -3.81 21.19 10.60
N PRO A 87 -2.71 21.91 10.26
CA PRO A 87 -1.36 21.72 10.80
C PRO A 87 -1.06 22.56 12.05
N GLU A 88 -0.06 22.10 12.81
CA GLU A 88 0.59 22.93 13.81
C GLU A 88 1.54 23.94 13.12
N SER A 89 1.97 24.96 13.81
CA SER A 89 2.56 26.23 13.35
C SER A 89 3.59 26.23 12.19
N ALA A 90 4.32 25.16 11.94
CA ALA A 90 5.43 25.14 10.97
C ALA A 90 4.99 25.13 9.49
N GLU A 91 3.73 24.82 9.19
CA GLU A 91 3.20 24.63 7.84
C GLU A 91 2.16 25.69 7.45
N GLN A 92 1.96 26.70 8.31
CA GLN A 92 0.90 27.72 8.14
C GLN A 92 1.05 28.59 6.88
N ASN A 93 2.25 28.64 6.28
CA ASN A 93 2.51 29.42 5.07
C ASN A 93 2.53 28.58 3.78
N VAL A 94 2.23 27.28 3.86
CA VAL A 94 2.17 26.38 2.71
C VAL A 94 0.73 26.35 2.18
N GLN A 95 0.56 26.33 0.86
CA GLN A 95 -0.77 26.14 0.26
C GLN A 95 -1.34 24.78 0.71
N ILE A 96 -2.62 24.74 1.06
CA ILE A 96 -3.26 23.51 1.60
C ILE A 96 -3.14 22.34 0.61
N SER A 97 -3.25 22.61 -0.69
CA SER A 97 -3.06 21.61 -1.75
C SER A 97 -1.66 20.96 -1.76
N GLU A 98 -0.67 21.66 -1.20
CA GLU A 98 0.73 21.22 -1.16
C GLU A 98 1.10 20.52 0.16
N LEU A 99 0.24 20.57 1.17
CA LEU A 99 0.46 19.92 2.45
C LEU A 99 0.52 18.39 2.33
N PHE A 100 1.33 17.78 3.17
CA PHE A 100 1.45 16.33 3.33
C PHE A 100 0.80 15.92 4.66
N PRO A 101 -0.50 15.67 4.72
CA PRO A 101 -1.18 15.41 5.99
C PRO A 101 -0.71 14.11 6.63
N PRO A 102 -0.79 14.04 7.98
CA PRO A 102 -0.55 12.80 8.72
C PRO A 102 -1.46 11.66 8.22
N ARG A 103 -0.92 10.44 8.19
CA ARG A 103 -1.67 9.26 7.73
C ARG A 103 -2.90 8.99 8.60
N GLY A 104 -2.79 9.19 9.93
CA GLY A 104 -3.94 9.06 10.83
C GLY A 104 -5.05 10.06 10.53
N LEU A 105 -4.69 11.29 10.17
CA LEU A 105 -5.64 12.33 9.77
C LEU A 105 -6.34 11.96 8.45
N PHE A 106 -5.61 11.40 7.49
CA PHE A 106 -6.20 10.87 6.27
C PHE A 106 -7.21 9.75 6.57
N GLY A 107 -6.95 8.91 7.56
CA GLY A 107 -7.92 7.92 8.04
C GLY A 107 -9.23 8.55 8.52
N VAL A 108 -9.15 9.67 9.24
CA VAL A 108 -10.34 10.45 9.66
C VAL A 108 -11.13 10.98 8.46
N TYR A 109 -10.43 11.52 7.47
CA TYR A 109 -11.05 11.94 6.21
C TYR A 109 -11.82 10.81 5.51
N VAL A 110 -11.23 9.62 5.39
CA VAL A 110 -11.89 8.43 4.80
C VAL A 110 -13.13 8.02 5.62
N GLN A 111 -13.04 8.05 6.95
CA GLN A 111 -14.17 7.75 7.85
C GLN A 111 -15.32 8.73 7.66
N GLN A 112 -15.02 10.01 7.50
CA GLN A 112 -16.04 11.01 7.26
C GLN A 112 -16.75 10.80 5.92
N ARG A 113 -16.01 10.44 4.85
CA ARG A 113 -16.61 10.10 3.55
C ARG A 113 -17.55 8.88 3.64
N LEU A 114 -17.21 7.90 4.48
CA LEU A 114 -18.11 6.77 4.75
C LEU A 114 -19.36 7.23 5.51
N ALA A 115 -19.22 8.10 6.51
CA ALA A 115 -20.36 8.61 7.27
C ALA A 115 -21.36 9.39 6.38
N GLU A 116 -20.84 10.24 5.50
CA GLU A 116 -21.65 10.97 4.52
C GLU A 116 -22.36 10.02 3.53
N ALA A 117 -21.64 9.02 3.01
CA ALA A 117 -22.21 8.02 2.12
C ALA A 117 -23.31 7.18 2.79
N ARG A 118 -23.17 6.87 4.09
CA ARG A 118 -24.22 6.21 4.88
C ARG A 118 -25.52 7.01 4.89
N GLN A 119 -25.44 8.33 5.01
CA GLN A 119 -26.64 9.19 4.99
C GLN A 119 -27.31 9.14 3.60
N VAL A 120 -26.53 9.20 2.53
CA VAL A 120 -27.04 9.08 1.17
C VAL A 120 -27.68 7.71 0.93
N GLY A 121 -27.00 6.62 1.31
CA GLY A 121 -27.49 5.26 1.16
C GLY A 121 -28.78 5.00 1.95
N ALA A 122 -28.89 5.53 3.17
CA ALA A 122 -30.08 5.39 4.01
C ALA A 122 -31.34 5.97 3.35
N GLN A 123 -31.21 7.09 2.63
CA GLN A 123 -32.31 7.69 1.87
C GLN A 123 -32.84 6.75 0.76
N GLN A 124 -32.02 5.81 0.30
CA GLN A 124 -32.36 4.81 -0.71
C GLN A 124 -32.70 3.43 -0.09
N GLY A 125 -32.71 3.34 1.23
CA GLY A 125 -32.94 2.10 1.98
C GLY A 125 -31.73 1.15 1.98
N SER A 126 -30.54 1.63 1.59
CA SER A 126 -29.30 0.87 1.66
C SER A 126 -28.66 0.97 3.05
N THR A 127 -28.03 -0.11 3.51
CA THR A 127 -27.34 -0.17 4.79
C THR A 127 -25.91 -0.64 4.61
N VAL A 128 -25.02 -0.17 5.48
CA VAL A 128 -23.69 -0.71 5.63
C VAL A 128 -23.40 -0.94 7.11
N GLU A 129 -23.08 -2.16 7.45
CA GLU A 129 -22.72 -2.58 8.80
C GLU A 129 -21.27 -3.04 8.84
N HIS A 130 -20.67 -2.97 10.03
CA HIS A 130 -19.33 -3.44 10.30
C HIS A 130 -19.37 -4.57 11.31
N LEU A 131 -18.81 -5.71 10.94
CA LEU A 131 -18.59 -6.85 11.83
C LEU A 131 -17.12 -6.96 12.19
N CYS A 132 -16.80 -6.83 13.49
CA CYS A 132 -15.44 -6.99 14.00
C CYS A 132 -15.05 -8.46 14.11
N ALA A 133 -14.70 -9.07 12.99
CA ALA A 133 -14.25 -10.46 12.90
C ALA A 133 -13.22 -10.63 11.78
N GLU A 134 -12.41 -11.70 11.86
CA GLU A 134 -11.54 -12.11 10.76
C GLU A 134 -12.25 -13.20 9.93
N VAL A 135 -12.21 -13.07 8.60
CA VAL A 135 -12.68 -14.14 7.70
C VAL A 135 -11.58 -15.18 7.58
N LEU A 136 -11.89 -16.41 7.96
CA LEU A 136 -10.97 -17.55 7.93
C LEU A 136 -11.16 -18.45 6.71
N ASP A 137 -12.39 -18.52 6.19
CA ASP A 137 -12.78 -19.37 5.06
C ASP A 137 -13.80 -18.68 4.17
N LEU A 138 -13.81 -19.06 2.89
CA LEU A 138 -14.82 -18.67 1.91
C LEU A 138 -15.15 -19.86 1.02
N GLN A 139 -16.42 -20.10 0.85
CA GLN A 139 -16.98 -21.12 -0.04
C GLN A 139 -17.99 -20.48 -0.97
N THR A 140 -18.20 -21.06 -2.14
CA THR A 140 -19.19 -20.60 -3.13
C THR A 140 -20.08 -21.75 -3.55
N ASP A 141 -21.35 -21.47 -3.72
CA ASP A 141 -22.26 -22.30 -4.50
C ASP A 141 -22.74 -21.55 -5.76
N ALA A 142 -23.75 -22.06 -6.46
CA ALA A 142 -24.26 -21.44 -7.68
C ALA A 142 -24.80 -20.02 -7.44
N ASP A 143 -25.39 -19.78 -6.27
CA ASP A 143 -26.18 -18.56 -6.01
C ASP A 143 -25.58 -17.67 -4.92
N THR A 144 -24.74 -18.21 -4.02
CA THR A 144 -24.29 -17.50 -2.83
C THR A 144 -22.81 -17.75 -2.52
N VAL A 145 -22.27 -16.93 -1.62
CA VAL A 145 -21.02 -17.15 -0.93
C VAL A 145 -21.28 -17.37 0.56
N LEU A 146 -20.48 -18.26 1.17
CA LEU A 146 -20.51 -18.52 2.59
C LEU A 146 -19.12 -18.19 3.18
N LEU A 147 -19.09 -17.32 4.17
CA LEU A 147 -17.89 -16.97 4.92
C LEU A 147 -17.89 -17.69 6.27
N GLY A 148 -16.73 -18.25 6.67
CA GLY A 148 -16.46 -18.71 8.02
C GLY A 148 -15.62 -17.68 8.77
N LEU A 149 -16.03 -17.30 9.98
CA LEU A 149 -15.43 -16.25 10.78
C LEU A 149 -14.61 -16.77 11.96
N SER A 150 -13.75 -15.90 12.50
CA SER A 150 -12.88 -16.23 13.65
C SER A 150 -13.62 -16.47 14.96
N ASP A 151 -14.84 -15.98 15.10
CA ASP A 151 -15.72 -16.20 16.26
C ASP A 151 -16.61 -17.45 16.13
N GLY A 152 -16.45 -18.22 15.06
CA GLY A 152 -17.22 -19.42 14.76
C GLY A 152 -18.54 -19.19 14.04
N GLN A 153 -18.91 -17.94 13.80
CA GLN A 153 -20.09 -17.62 13.00
C GLN A 153 -19.87 -17.88 11.52
N SER A 154 -20.97 -17.99 10.79
CA SER A 154 -20.97 -18.06 9.32
C SER A 154 -21.91 -17.00 8.75
N LEU A 155 -21.51 -16.37 7.65
CA LEU A 155 -22.28 -15.36 6.95
C LEU A 155 -22.52 -15.79 5.49
N ARG A 156 -23.74 -15.57 5.01
CA ARG A 156 -24.12 -15.83 3.63
C ARG A 156 -24.42 -14.55 2.89
N GLY A 157 -23.87 -14.38 1.69
CA GLY A 157 -24.12 -13.22 0.84
C GLY A 157 -24.31 -13.59 -0.62
N ALA A 158 -24.86 -12.69 -1.42
CA ALA A 158 -24.99 -12.91 -2.85
C ALA A 158 -23.62 -12.83 -3.56
N CYS A 159 -22.70 -12.01 -3.05
CA CYS A 159 -21.30 -11.99 -3.51
C CYS A 159 -20.35 -11.53 -2.41
N ALA A 160 -19.05 -11.77 -2.62
CA ALA A 160 -17.98 -11.30 -1.75
C ALA A 160 -16.90 -10.55 -2.51
N VAL A 161 -16.28 -9.54 -1.86
CA VAL A 161 -15.17 -8.77 -2.40
C VAL A 161 -13.96 -8.87 -1.50
N LEU A 162 -12.85 -9.38 -2.04
CA LEU A 162 -11.55 -9.44 -1.36
C LEU A 162 -10.88 -8.05 -1.41
N ALA A 163 -11.06 -7.27 -0.36
CA ALA A 163 -10.43 -5.97 -0.13
C ALA A 163 -9.40 -6.04 1.01
N THR A 164 -8.71 -7.18 1.13
CA THR A 164 -7.86 -7.57 2.26
C THR A 164 -6.59 -6.73 2.44
N GLY A 165 -6.33 -5.82 1.52
CA GLY A 165 -5.11 -5.00 1.57
C GLY A 165 -3.85 -5.82 1.28
N MET A 166 -2.76 -5.44 1.94
CA MET A 166 -1.45 -6.07 1.81
C MET A 166 -1.15 -6.95 3.01
N PHE A 167 -0.43 -8.03 2.77
CA PHE A 167 0.10 -8.85 3.86
C PHE A 167 1.53 -8.43 4.16
N ALA A 168 1.87 -8.28 5.44
CA ALA A 168 3.25 -8.05 5.86
C ALA A 168 4.17 -9.12 5.27
N ALA A 169 5.40 -8.73 4.88
CA ALA A 169 6.39 -9.65 4.33
C ALA A 169 6.53 -10.85 5.26
N ALA A 170 6.17 -11.99 4.73
CA ALA A 170 5.76 -13.13 5.51
C ALA A 170 6.80 -13.50 6.55
N ARG A 171 6.33 -13.90 7.66
CA ARG A 171 6.82 -15.03 8.43
C ARG A 171 6.98 -16.26 7.51
N THR A 172 7.57 -16.06 6.32
CA THR A 172 7.62 -17.07 5.27
C THR A 172 8.60 -18.16 5.63
N ALA A 173 8.19 -19.36 5.35
CA ALA A 173 8.88 -20.62 5.38
C ALA A 173 10.18 -20.70 4.51
N GLN A 174 10.80 -19.61 4.13
CA GLN A 174 12.18 -19.63 3.71
C GLN A 174 13.04 -19.81 4.96
N LYS A 175 13.79 -20.89 5.01
CA LYS A 175 14.64 -21.35 6.13
C LYS A 175 15.54 -20.27 6.79
N HIS A 176 15.61 -19.07 6.22
CA HIS A 176 16.47 -17.96 6.64
C HIS A 176 15.70 -16.71 7.12
N SER A 177 14.37 -16.65 6.96
CA SER A 177 13.57 -15.47 7.35
C SER A 177 12.53 -15.75 8.44
N SER A 178 12.34 -16.99 8.83
CA SER A 178 11.32 -17.40 9.80
C SER A 178 11.51 -16.80 11.21
N GLY A 179 12.73 -16.38 11.55
CA GLY A 179 13.01 -15.69 12.81
C GLY A 179 12.98 -14.16 12.72
N LEU A 180 13.06 -13.57 11.52
CA LEU A 180 13.23 -12.12 11.38
C LEU A 180 12.06 -11.33 11.98
N ASN A 181 10.83 -11.67 11.65
CA ASN A 181 9.66 -10.94 12.16
C ASN A 181 9.37 -11.23 13.65
N ALA A 182 9.84 -12.37 14.18
CA ALA A 182 9.70 -12.66 15.61
C ALA A 182 10.74 -11.90 16.46
N ALA A 183 11.91 -11.60 15.86
CA ALA A 183 13.00 -10.90 16.53
C ALA A 183 13.02 -9.39 16.24
N ALA A 184 12.37 -8.95 15.15
CA ALA A 184 12.35 -7.54 14.75
C ALA A 184 11.16 -6.81 15.38
N LEU A 185 11.39 -5.55 15.73
CA LEU A 185 10.34 -4.61 16.06
C LEU A 185 9.52 -4.29 14.79
N ASP A 186 8.23 -4.14 14.99
CA ASP A 186 7.35 -3.60 13.97
C ASP A 186 7.72 -2.13 13.71
N PRO A 187 7.90 -1.69 12.44
CA PRO A 187 8.28 -0.33 12.10
C PRO A 187 7.27 0.74 12.55
N TRP A 188 6.05 0.35 12.87
CA TRP A 188 4.99 1.25 13.37
C TRP A 188 4.74 1.11 14.88
N ASN A 189 5.45 0.24 15.57
CA ASN A 189 5.36 0.11 17.03
C ASN A 189 6.23 1.16 17.74
N VAL A 190 5.77 2.41 17.70
CA VAL A 190 6.46 3.56 18.31
C VAL A 190 6.62 3.38 19.83
N ALA A 191 5.66 2.74 20.49
CA ALA A 191 5.74 2.45 21.92
C ALA A 191 6.96 1.59 22.27
N ALA A 192 7.23 0.56 21.46
CA ALA A 192 8.42 -0.27 21.64
C ALA A 192 9.71 0.51 21.31
N MET A 193 9.69 1.39 20.31
CA MET A 193 10.84 2.25 19.99
C MET A 193 11.19 3.22 21.12
N ARG A 194 10.18 3.76 21.83
CA ARG A 194 10.38 4.62 23.01
C ARG A 194 11.02 3.91 24.21
N GLN A 195 11.01 2.59 24.22
CA GLN A 195 11.63 1.78 25.29
C GLN A 195 13.09 1.44 25.00
N LEU A 196 13.58 1.72 23.80
CA LEU A 196 15.00 1.51 23.47
C LEU A 196 15.88 2.51 24.24
N ASP A 197 17.08 2.06 24.62
CA ASP A 197 18.11 3.00 25.08
C ASP A 197 18.36 4.04 23.97
N PRO A 198 18.25 5.33 24.25
CA PRO A 198 18.45 6.39 23.28
C PRO A 198 19.79 6.35 22.53
N GLN A 199 20.81 5.73 23.10
CA GLN A 199 22.15 5.61 22.50
C GLN A 199 22.39 4.25 21.84
N ALA A 200 21.42 3.33 21.91
CA ALA A 200 21.57 1.99 21.37
C ALA A 200 21.74 1.99 19.85
N SER A 201 22.46 0.99 19.32
CA SER A 201 22.54 0.77 17.88
C SER A 201 21.27 0.08 17.36
N VAL A 202 20.63 0.65 16.33
CA VAL A 202 19.43 0.09 15.69
C VAL A 202 19.75 -0.36 14.27
N LEU A 203 19.39 -1.61 13.94
CA LEU A 203 19.51 -2.17 12.61
C LEU A 203 18.16 -2.11 11.90
N ILE A 204 18.14 -1.74 10.61
CA ILE A 204 16.91 -1.71 9.79
C ILE A 204 17.14 -2.49 8.50
N ILE A 205 16.24 -3.41 8.18
CA ILE A 205 16.22 -4.14 6.91
C ILE A 205 15.18 -3.50 5.99
N GLY A 206 15.64 -3.01 4.83
CA GLY A 206 14.82 -2.27 3.86
C GLY A 206 15.08 -0.76 3.95
N SER A 207 15.04 -0.07 2.81
CA SER A 207 15.36 1.37 2.70
C SER A 207 14.25 2.17 1.96
N GLY A 208 13.02 1.65 1.95
CA GLY A 208 11.86 2.33 1.38
C GLY A 208 11.19 3.31 2.35
N LEU A 209 9.97 3.77 2.02
CA LEU A 209 9.21 4.72 2.84
C LEU A 209 8.93 4.20 4.27
N THR A 210 8.76 2.89 4.44
CA THR A 210 8.60 2.29 5.79
C THR A 210 9.83 2.51 6.66
N MET A 211 11.05 2.47 6.07
CA MET A 211 12.27 2.82 6.80
C MET A 211 12.28 4.31 7.17
N VAL A 212 11.84 5.17 6.27
CA VAL A 212 11.73 6.61 6.54
C VAL A 212 10.80 6.85 7.73
N ASP A 213 9.63 6.21 7.75
CA ASP A 213 8.69 6.30 8.88
C ASP A 213 9.33 5.79 10.19
N ALA A 214 10.04 4.66 10.15
CA ALA A 214 10.74 4.13 11.32
C ALA A 214 11.83 5.08 11.85
N VAL A 215 12.59 5.74 10.97
CA VAL A 215 13.60 6.74 11.34
C VAL A 215 12.94 7.98 11.96
N VAL A 216 11.80 8.44 11.41
CA VAL A 216 11.00 9.53 12.00
C VAL A 216 10.55 9.15 13.41
N SER A 217 10.04 7.93 13.59
CA SER A 217 9.59 7.44 14.91
C SER A 217 10.73 7.37 15.93
N LEU A 218 11.89 6.85 15.52
CA LEU A 218 13.08 6.78 16.39
C LEU A 218 13.52 8.19 16.83
N GLU A 219 13.60 9.15 15.92
CA GLU A 219 13.99 10.52 16.25
C GLU A 219 12.98 11.19 17.18
N GLN A 220 11.66 11.02 16.94
CA GLN A 220 10.59 11.52 17.80
C GLN A 220 10.55 10.83 19.17
N ALA A 221 10.96 9.56 19.23
CA ALA A 221 11.13 8.83 20.48
C ALA A 221 12.36 9.28 21.31
N GLY A 222 13.16 10.20 20.78
CA GLY A 222 14.37 10.69 21.45
C GLY A 222 15.62 9.86 21.21
N HIS A 223 15.60 8.92 20.27
CA HIS A 223 16.76 8.10 19.91
C HIS A 223 17.87 8.98 19.30
N ARG A 224 19.13 8.75 19.72
CA ARG A 224 20.32 9.51 19.30
C ARG A 224 21.48 8.61 18.88
N GLY A 225 21.36 7.31 19.09
CA GLY A 225 22.36 6.31 18.73
C GLY A 225 22.47 6.09 17.21
N PRO A 226 23.40 5.23 16.78
CA PRO A 226 23.60 4.91 15.37
C PRO A 226 22.45 4.06 14.82
N ILE A 227 22.05 4.35 13.56
CA ILE A 227 21.04 3.62 12.78
C ILE A 227 21.72 3.06 11.53
N GLU A 228 21.73 1.75 11.37
CA GLU A 228 22.29 1.09 10.21
C GLU A 228 21.20 0.43 9.35
N VAL A 229 21.09 0.86 8.11
CA VAL A 229 20.08 0.40 7.14
C VAL A 229 20.70 -0.48 6.07
N PHE A 230 20.12 -1.65 5.87
CA PHE A 230 20.57 -2.62 4.88
C PHE A 230 19.49 -2.87 3.84
N SER A 231 19.81 -2.66 2.57
CA SER A 231 18.93 -3.02 1.46
C SER A 231 19.73 -3.50 0.25
N ARG A 232 19.10 -4.27 -0.63
CA ARG A 232 19.79 -4.91 -1.77
C ARG A 232 20.54 -3.94 -2.68
N HIS A 233 20.09 -2.70 -2.77
CA HIS A 233 20.65 -1.70 -3.68
C HIS A 233 21.17 -0.44 -2.95
N GLY A 234 20.89 -0.25 -1.67
CA GLY A 234 21.24 0.97 -0.95
C GLY A 234 20.52 2.22 -1.45
N LEU A 235 19.37 2.05 -2.13
CA LEU A 235 18.61 3.17 -2.69
C LEU A 235 17.67 3.75 -1.63
N LEU A 236 17.56 5.07 -1.60
CA LEU A 236 16.58 5.81 -0.81
C LEU A 236 15.44 6.34 -1.70
N PRO A 237 14.24 6.53 -1.16
CA PRO A 237 13.21 7.34 -1.80
C PRO A 237 13.71 8.76 -2.01
N HIS A 238 13.56 9.30 -3.20
CA HIS A 238 13.86 10.70 -3.48
C HIS A 238 12.86 11.61 -2.75
N VAL A 239 13.27 12.85 -2.47
CA VAL A 239 12.35 13.87 -1.94
C VAL A 239 11.27 14.20 -2.98
N ARG A 240 10.02 14.31 -2.54
CA ARG A 240 8.92 14.76 -3.38
C ARG A 240 9.07 16.24 -3.68
N ARG A 241 9.08 16.59 -4.97
CA ARG A 241 9.02 17.96 -5.47
C ARG A 241 7.77 18.14 -6.32
N GLN A 242 7.42 19.38 -6.59
CA GLN A 242 6.26 19.74 -7.39
C GLN A 242 6.72 20.57 -8.60
N PRO A 243 7.34 19.93 -9.59
CA PRO A 243 7.75 20.62 -10.79
C PRO A 243 6.51 21.00 -11.64
N PRO A 244 6.63 21.98 -12.55
CA PRO A 244 5.59 22.27 -13.53
C PRO A 244 5.33 21.03 -14.41
N ALA A 245 4.15 20.98 -15.02
CA ALA A 245 3.80 19.88 -15.91
C ALA A 245 4.79 19.78 -17.08
N TRP A 246 5.17 18.56 -17.45
CA TRP A 246 5.98 18.27 -18.63
C TRP A 246 5.05 17.81 -19.78
N PRO A 247 5.36 18.17 -21.04
CA PRO A 247 4.59 17.70 -22.18
C PRO A 247 4.48 16.17 -22.22
N ASP A 248 3.30 15.67 -22.52
CA ASP A 248 3.11 14.22 -22.65
C ASP A 248 3.86 13.71 -23.89
N PHE A 249 4.73 12.75 -23.66
CA PHE A 249 5.53 12.13 -24.71
C PHE A 249 5.12 10.67 -24.97
N LEU A 250 4.04 10.23 -24.34
CA LEU A 250 3.55 8.84 -24.43
C LEU A 250 2.15 8.75 -25.04
N ASP A 251 1.48 9.86 -25.27
CA ASP A 251 0.08 9.88 -25.65
C ASP A 251 -0.14 9.28 -27.04
N ASP A 252 0.67 9.66 -28.03
CA ASP A 252 0.55 9.24 -29.41
C ASP A 252 1.67 8.31 -29.90
N ASP A 253 2.73 8.10 -29.09
CA ASP A 253 3.89 7.34 -29.54
C ASP A 253 3.72 5.83 -29.32
N GLN A 254 3.18 5.15 -30.31
CA GLN A 254 3.11 3.68 -30.34
C GLN A 254 4.47 2.99 -30.55
N SER A 255 5.56 3.73 -30.76
CA SER A 255 6.89 3.17 -30.95
C SER A 255 7.50 2.65 -29.63
N ILE A 256 7.03 3.16 -28.47
CA ILE A 256 7.50 2.74 -27.16
C ILE A 256 6.76 1.47 -26.73
N ARG A 257 7.35 0.32 -27.04
CA ARG A 257 6.72 -1.00 -26.80
C ARG A 257 7.45 -1.86 -25.77
N THR A 258 8.58 -1.42 -25.25
CA THR A 258 9.37 -2.20 -24.29
C THR A 258 9.80 -1.37 -23.09
N PRO A 259 10.00 -1.98 -21.90
CA PRO A 259 10.53 -1.28 -20.74
C PRO A 259 11.87 -0.55 -21.01
N ARG A 260 12.70 -1.12 -21.90
CA ARG A 260 13.97 -0.52 -22.29
C ARG A 260 13.79 0.75 -23.14
N GLN A 261 12.83 0.75 -24.07
CA GLN A 261 12.49 1.94 -24.86
C GLN A 261 11.94 3.03 -23.96
N LEU A 262 10.95 2.70 -23.13
CA LEU A 262 10.37 3.64 -22.15
C LEU A 262 11.46 4.28 -21.27
N LEU A 263 12.38 3.47 -20.72
CA LEU A 263 13.45 3.99 -19.89
C LEU A 263 14.41 4.90 -20.66
N ARG A 264 14.67 4.62 -21.93
CA ARG A 264 15.51 5.47 -22.80
C ARG A 264 14.85 6.83 -23.03
N GLU A 265 13.57 6.83 -23.43
CA GLU A 265 12.81 8.05 -23.68
C GLU A 265 12.62 8.87 -22.40
N LEU A 266 12.23 8.24 -21.31
CA LEU A 266 12.14 8.93 -20.01
C LEU A 266 13.46 9.60 -19.63
N ARG A 267 14.59 8.91 -19.78
CA ARG A 267 15.92 9.49 -19.50
C ARG A 267 16.27 10.65 -20.43
N ARG A 268 15.83 10.62 -21.67
CA ARG A 268 16.01 11.73 -22.61
C ARG A 268 15.24 12.94 -22.12
N HIS A 269 13.92 12.78 -21.84
CA HIS A 269 13.07 13.85 -21.34
C HIS A 269 13.54 14.42 -19.99
N CYS A 270 14.04 13.55 -19.08
CA CYS A 270 14.63 14.03 -17.83
C CYS A 270 15.87 14.91 -18.05
N ARG A 271 16.73 14.57 -19.02
CA ARG A 271 17.89 15.43 -19.37
C ARG A 271 17.45 16.74 -20.00
N ASP A 272 16.46 16.69 -20.89
CA ASP A 272 15.91 17.86 -21.55
C ASP A 272 15.24 18.81 -20.53
N ALA A 273 14.52 18.26 -19.53
CA ALA A 273 13.96 19.04 -18.44
C ALA A 273 15.05 19.71 -17.60
N ILE A 274 16.07 18.98 -17.18
CA ILE A 274 17.22 19.53 -16.42
C ILE A 274 17.91 20.64 -17.21
N ALA A 275 18.11 20.48 -18.51
CA ALA A 275 18.72 21.51 -19.38
C ALA A 275 17.86 22.80 -19.44
N GLN A 276 16.55 22.70 -19.19
CA GLN A 276 15.63 23.84 -19.11
C GLN A 276 15.43 24.36 -17.66
N GLY A 277 16.20 23.87 -16.69
CA GLY A 277 16.06 24.25 -15.28
C GLY A 277 14.83 23.63 -14.59
N ILE A 278 14.19 22.64 -15.21
CA ILE A 278 13.03 21.92 -14.67
C ILE A 278 13.50 20.63 -14.00
N ASP A 279 12.91 20.32 -12.83
CA ASP A 279 13.24 19.09 -12.11
C ASP A 279 12.90 17.84 -12.94
N TRP A 280 13.78 16.84 -12.90
CA TRP A 280 13.63 15.55 -13.58
C TRP A 280 12.34 14.79 -13.19
N GLN A 281 11.71 15.16 -12.09
CA GLN A 281 10.45 14.55 -11.66
C GLN A 281 9.28 14.88 -12.59
N ALA A 282 9.33 16.01 -13.31
CA ALA A 282 8.28 16.41 -14.23
C ALA A 282 8.01 15.37 -15.33
N PRO A 283 9.00 14.93 -16.12
CA PRO A 283 8.79 13.84 -17.09
C PRO A 283 8.40 12.50 -16.47
N LEU A 284 8.88 12.20 -15.26
CA LEU A 284 8.50 10.97 -14.57
C LEU A 284 7.04 10.99 -14.13
N ASP A 285 6.54 12.14 -13.70
CA ASP A 285 5.13 12.31 -13.31
C ASP A 285 4.19 12.17 -14.53
N THR A 286 4.63 12.56 -15.73
CA THR A 286 3.91 12.31 -16.99
C THR A 286 3.71 10.82 -17.27
N VAL A 287 4.69 9.96 -16.94
CA VAL A 287 4.55 8.51 -17.12
C VAL A 287 3.43 7.92 -16.26
N ARG A 288 3.10 8.54 -15.12
CA ARG A 288 2.15 8.00 -14.14
C ARG A 288 0.77 7.72 -14.75
N VAL A 289 0.24 8.62 -15.55
CA VAL A 289 -1.10 8.48 -16.16
C VAL A 289 -1.17 7.32 -17.15
N HIS A 290 -0.03 6.87 -17.66
CA HIS A 290 0.08 5.77 -18.63
C HIS A 290 0.39 4.42 -17.99
N ILE A 291 0.67 4.33 -16.69
CA ILE A 291 1.13 3.09 -16.03
C ILE A 291 0.13 1.95 -16.24
N ALA A 292 -1.16 2.21 -16.05
CA ALA A 292 -2.21 1.20 -16.22
C ALA A 292 -2.20 0.63 -17.65
N ARG A 293 -2.16 1.49 -18.66
CA ARG A 293 -2.07 1.11 -20.07
C ARG A 293 -0.78 0.34 -20.38
N LEU A 294 0.37 0.90 -19.99
CA LEU A 294 1.67 0.26 -20.23
C LEU A 294 1.77 -1.11 -19.56
N TRP A 295 1.25 -1.25 -18.34
CA TRP A 295 1.27 -2.52 -17.64
C TRP A 295 0.33 -3.55 -18.26
N SER A 296 -0.90 -3.18 -18.61
CA SER A 296 -1.88 -4.08 -19.23
C SER A 296 -1.43 -4.60 -20.60
N GLN A 297 -0.78 -3.76 -21.41
CA GLN A 297 -0.27 -4.10 -22.73
C GLN A 297 1.07 -4.84 -22.70
N ALA A 298 1.78 -4.81 -21.56
CA ALA A 298 3.08 -5.48 -21.44
C ALA A 298 2.93 -7.01 -21.46
N THR A 299 3.80 -7.68 -22.22
CA THR A 299 3.91 -9.14 -22.18
C THR A 299 4.50 -9.61 -20.84
N ASP A 300 4.31 -10.87 -20.48
CA ASP A 300 4.90 -11.44 -19.27
C ASP A 300 6.44 -11.37 -19.24
N VAL A 301 7.07 -11.41 -20.40
CA VAL A 301 8.53 -11.24 -20.52
C VAL A 301 8.89 -9.80 -20.13
N GLN A 302 8.17 -8.81 -20.64
CA GLN A 302 8.42 -7.40 -20.35
C GLN A 302 8.14 -7.06 -18.87
N ARG A 303 7.06 -7.58 -18.32
CA ARG A 303 6.74 -7.45 -16.88
C ARG A 303 7.85 -8.06 -16.01
N ARG A 304 8.34 -9.27 -16.36
CA ARG A 304 9.50 -9.90 -15.68
C ARG A 304 10.76 -9.06 -15.76
N GLN A 305 11.08 -8.51 -16.93
CA GLN A 305 12.23 -7.62 -17.12
C GLN A 305 12.11 -6.36 -16.24
N PHE A 306 10.94 -5.74 -16.23
CA PHE A 306 10.67 -4.58 -15.37
C PHE A 306 10.88 -4.92 -13.88
N VAL A 307 10.20 -5.96 -13.39
CA VAL A 307 10.28 -6.34 -11.96
C VAL A 307 11.71 -6.69 -11.56
N ARG A 308 12.46 -7.37 -12.43
CA ARG A 308 13.83 -7.81 -12.14
C ARG A 308 14.86 -6.68 -12.19
N HIS A 309 14.77 -5.78 -13.17
CA HIS A 309 15.84 -4.84 -13.50
C HIS A 309 15.48 -3.37 -13.22
N VAL A 310 14.22 -2.98 -13.33
CA VAL A 310 13.78 -1.58 -13.27
C VAL A 310 13.09 -1.26 -11.94
N ARG A 311 12.31 -2.18 -11.39
CA ARG A 311 11.49 -1.97 -10.19
C ARG A 311 12.24 -1.31 -9.02
N PRO A 312 13.47 -1.71 -8.61
CA PRO A 312 14.15 -1.05 -7.48
C PRO A 312 14.39 0.45 -7.72
N TRP A 313 14.71 0.82 -8.96
CA TRP A 313 14.89 2.21 -9.37
C TRP A 313 13.55 2.92 -9.48
N TRP A 314 12.54 2.26 -10.05
CA TRP A 314 11.19 2.78 -10.11
C TRP A 314 10.65 3.12 -8.71
N GLU A 315 10.73 2.18 -7.78
CA GLU A 315 10.26 2.38 -6.39
C GLU A 315 10.94 3.59 -5.73
N SER A 316 12.25 3.76 -5.90
CA SER A 316 13.02 4.89 -5.36
C SER A 316 12.62 6.24 -5.96
N HIS A 317 12.35 6.30 -7.27
CA HIS A 317 12.07 7.53 -8.00
C HIS A 317 10.59 7.90 -8.00
N HIS A 318 9.70 6.91 -7.93
CA HIS A 318 8.24 7.10 -8.01
C HIS A 318 7.60 7.24 -6.63
N HIS A 319 7.94 6.36 -5.69
CA HIS A 319 7.47 6.41 -4.30
C HIS A 319 8.37 7.33 -3.46
N ARG A 320 8.17 8.62 -3.63
CA ARG A 320 9.02 9.67 -3.05
C ARG A 320 8.65 9.96 -1.59
N SER A 321 9.63 10.42 -0.84
CA SER A 321 9.47 10.83 0.55
C SER A 321 8.93 12.25 0.67
N PRO A 322 8.05 12.53 1.65
CA PRO A 322 7.66 13.90 1.98
C PRO A 322 8.87 14.77 2.31
N PRO A 323 8.83 16.09 2.01
CA PRO A 323 9.99 16.97 2.19
C PRO A 323 10.57 16.96 3.62
N LEU A 324 9.73 17.03 4.65
CA LEU A 324 10.18 17.05 6.04
C LEU A 324 10.87 15.73 6.45
N SER A 325 10.27 14.60 6.09
CA SER A 325 10.85 13.28 6.37
C SER A 325 12.15 13.07 5.59
N ALA A 326 12.22 13.52 4.34
CA ALA A 326 13.45 13.47 3.53
C ALA A 326 14.56 14.31 4.13
N ALA A 327 14.26 15.54 4.57
CA ALA A 327 15.21 16.42 5.22
C ALA A 327 15.76 15.84 6.53
N LEU A 328 14.92 15.16 7.33
CA LEU A 328 15.35 14.43 8.51
C LEU A 328 16.35 13.32 8.16
N VAL A 329 16.02 12.47 7.19
CA VAL A 329 16.88 11.38 6.72
C VAL A 329 18.23 11.91 6.22
N GLU A 330 18.21 12.99 5.44
CA GLU A 330 19.41 13.65 4.91
C GLU A 330 20.27 14.23 6.04
N ARG A 331 19.67 14.91 7.01
CA ARG A 331 20.37 15.44 8.20
C ARG A 331 21.05 14.32 8.97
N LEU A 332 20.34 13.26 9.34
CA LEU A 332 20.90 12.14 10.11
C LEU A 332 22.01 11.40 9.35
N HIS A 333 21.88 11.33 8.01
CA HIS A 333 22.92 10.76 7.16
C HIS A 333 24.17 11.66 7.14
N GLY A 334 24.00 12.97 7.02
CA GLY A 334 25.09 13.96 7.09
C GLY A 334 25.80 13.99 8.46
N GLU A 335 25.06 13.79 9.55
CA GLU A 335 25.60 13.64 10.90
C GLU A 335 26.35 12.31 11.13
N GLY A 336 26.27 11.36 10.19
CA GLY A 336 26.86 10.02 10.32
C GLY A 336 26.09 9.08 11.27
N ARG A 337 24.94 9.52 11.80
CA ARG A 337 24.05 8.72 12.66
C ARG A 337 23.27 7.69 11.86
N LEU A 338 22.87 8.01 10.63
CA LEU A 338 22.20 7.10 9.72
C LEU A 338 23.18 6.63 8.64
N ARG A 339 23.43 5.32 8.58
CA ARG A 339 24.28 4.71 7.55
C ARG A 339 23.47 3.76 6.69
N ILE A 340 23.59 3.90 5.37
CA ILE A 340 22.84 3.09 4.40
C ILE A 340 23.81 2.24 3.60
N GLN A 341 23.62 0.93 3.63
CA GLN A 341 24.50 -0.04 3.01
C GLN A 341 23.76 -0.91 1.99
N ALA A 342 24.36 -1.04 0.80
CA ALA A 342 23.89 -2.01 -0.18
C ALA A 342 24.31 -3.42 0.25
N ALA A 343 23.35 -4.18 0.80
CA ALA A 343 23.61 -5.53 1.31
C ALA A 343 22.36 -6.41 1.23
N SER A 344 22.58 -7.71 1.15
CA SER A 344 21.54 -8.73 1.22
C SER A 344 21.50 -9.34 2.61
N PHE A 345 20.35 -9.31 3.28
CA PHE A 345 20.11 -10.05 4.51
C PHE A 345 20.19 -11.55 4.24
N LYS A 346 20.89 -12.30 5.11
CA LYS A 346 21.14 -13.74 4.99
C LYS A 346 20.56 -14.56 6.13
N GLY A 347 20.23 -13.93 7.24
CA GLY A 347 19.62 -14.61 8.40
C GLY A 347 19.96 -13.90 9.70
N LEU A 348 19.32 -14.39 10.77
CA LEU A 348 19.67 -14.06 12.13
C LEU A 348 20.78 -15.02 12.61
N GLU A 349 21.68 -14.50 13.43
CA GLU A 349 22.65 -15.33 14.14
C GLU A 349 22.06 -15.81 15.47
N PRO A 350 22.16 -17.09 15.78
CA PRO A 350 21.79 -17.59 17.10
C PRO A 350 22.77 -17.07 18.16
N ASN A 351 22.25 -16.77 19.35
CA ASN A 351 23.04 -16.51 20.58
C ASN A 351 23.89 -15.23 20.63
N SER A 352 23.35 -14.07 20.25
CA SER A 352 23.93 -12.82 20.75
C SER A 352 23.53 -12.61 22.21
N LYS A 353 24.51 -12.52 23.12
CA LYS A 353 24.25 -12.33 24.56
C LYS A 353 23.65 -10.95 24.86
N ASP A 354 23.95 -9.95 24.03
CA ASP A 354 23.55 -8.55 24.24
C ASP A 354 22.99 -7.95 22.93
N GLY A 355 21.73 -8.26 22.57
CA GLY A 355 21.06 -7.67 21.43
C GLY A 355 20.81 -8.63 20.26
N ILE A 356 20.74 -8.12 19.06
CA ILE A 356 20.42 -8.86 17.83
C ILE A 356 21.62 -8.86 16.89
N SER A 357 21.98 -10.04 16.39
CA SER A 357 23.02 -10.21 15.38
C SER A 357 22.39 -10.69 14.06
N ILE A 358 22.71 -10.01 12.98
CA ILE A 358 22.26 -10.37 11.62
C ILE A 358 23.46 -10.72 10.75
N ARG A 359 23.28 -11.69 9.88
CA ARG A 359 24.22 -12.00 8.80
C ARG A 359 23.81 -11.29 7.53
N ILE A 360 24.74 -10.52 6.97
CA ILE A 360 24.53 -9.81 5.70
C ILE A 360 25.65 -10.18 4.70
N ARG A 361 25.37 -9.94 3.41
CA ARG A 361 26.40 -9.93 2.37
C ARG A 361 26.35 -8.58 1.67
N ARG A 362 27.44 -7.80 1.78
CA ARG A 362 27.55 -6.51 1.08
C ARG A 362 27.56 -6.70 -0.43
N ARG A 363 27.07 -5.72 -1.13
CA ARG A 363 27.03 -5.75 -2.60
C ARG A 363 28.45 -5.68 -3.14
N GLY A 364 28.79 -6.62 -4.04
CA GLY A 364 30.15 -6.74 -4.59
C GLY A 364 31.06 -7.67 -3.80
N GLU A 365 30.69 -8.07 -2.58
CA GLU A 365 31.44 -9.03 -1.79
C GLU A 365 30.91 -10.46 -1.96
N SER A 366 31.80 -11.45 -1.94
CA SER A 366 31.46 -12.89 -1.94
C SER A 366 31.14 -13.39 -0.53
N GLU A 367 31.77 -12.83 0.48
CA GLU A 367 31.67 -13.26 1.86
C GLU A 367 30.52 -12.59 2.60
N THR A 368 30.06 -13.24 3.65
CA THR A 368 29.09 -12.69 4.58
C THR A 368 29.78 -12.17 5.82
N CYS A 369 29.24 -11.11 6.42
CA CYS A 369 29.68 -10.62 7.72
C CYS A 369 28.49 -10.55 8.68
N VAL A 370 28.82 -10.55 9.98
CA VAL A 370 27.84 -10.39 11.05
C VAL A 370 27.86 -8.93 11.51
N VAL A 371 26.67 -8.36 11.68
CA VAL A 371 26.47 -7.01 12.23
C VAL A 371 25.59 -7.14 13.48
N GLN A 372 25.93 -6.40 14.52
CA GLN A 372 25.24 -6.42 15.81
C GLN A 372 24.55 -5.09 16.09
N GLY A 373 23.40 -5.15 16.74
CA GLY A 373 22.66 -4.01 17.23
C GLY A 373 21.80 -4.38 18.43
N ALA A 374 21.34 -3.38 19.16
CA ALA A 374 20.44 -3.60 20.29
C ALA A 374 19.02 -3.96 19.85
N ALA A 375 18.61 -3.41 18.70
CA ALA A 375 17.29 -3.68 18.12
C ALA A 375 17.37 -3.85 16.60
N LEU A 376 16.38 -4.54 16.05
CA LEU A 376 16.19 -4.76 14.62
C LEU A 376 14.78 -4.32 14.22
N ILE A 377 14.65 -3.54 13.14
CA ILE A 377 13.37 -3.15 12.56
C ILE A 377 13.27 -3.75 11.16
N ASN A 378 12.15 -4.42 10.87
CA ASN A 378 11.91 -5.01 9.56
C ASN A 378 11.06 -4.07 8.68
N SER A 379 11.72 -3.34 7.78
CA SER A 379 11.11 -2.50 6.75
C SER A 379 11.25 -3.08 5.34
N SER A 380 11.37 -4.41 5.21
CA SER A 380 11.67 -5.08 3.93
C SER A 380 10.48 -5.14 2.95
N GLY A 381 9.31 -4.65 3.36
CA GLY A 381 8.11 -4.54 2.53
C GLY A 381 7.06 -5.61 2.80
N ILE A 382 6.28 -5.93 1.76
CA ILE A 382 5.09 -6.76 1.83
C ILE A 382 5.24 -8.04 1.03
N GLU A 383 4.50 -9.09 1.40
CA GLU A 383 4.41 -10.33 0.64
C GLU A 383 3.28 -10.24 -0.38
N TYR A 384 3.64 -10.33 -1.63
CA TYR A 384 2.68 -10.35 -2.74
C TYR A 384 2.26 -11.76 -3.15
N ASP A 385 3.12 -12.76 -2.92
CA ASP A 385 2.82 -14.15 -3.29
C ASP A 385 1.90 -14.79 -2.25
N TRP A 386 0.62 -14.87 -2.55
CA TRP A 386 -0.39 -15.41 -1.65
C TRP A 386 -0.13 -16.87 -1.22
N ARG A 387 0.64 -17.63 -1.99
CA ARG A 387 1.07 -18.98 -1.62
C ARG A 387 1.98 -18.99 -0.38
N ARG A 388 2.61 -17.84 -0.11
CA ARG A 388 3.52 -17.65 1.03
C ARG A 388 2.86 -16.98 2.22
N VAL A 389 1.64 -16.51 2.07
CA VAL A 389 0.88 -15.88 3.15
C VAL A 389 0.33 -16.96 4.08
N ALA A 390 0.87 -17.05 5.30
CA ALA A 390 0.48 -18.05 6.29
C ALA A 390 -0.77 -17.60 7.09
N ARG A 391 -1.84 -17.20 6.37
CA ARG A 391 -3.14 -16.88 6.96
C ARG A 391 -4.20 -17.84 6.44
N PRO A 392 -5.24 -18.17 7.25
CA PRO A 392 -6.25 -19.16 6.88
C PRO A 392 -6.93 -18.85 5.54
N LEU A 393 -7.50 -17.66 5.37
CA LEU A 393 -8.27 -17.31 4.18
C LEU A 393 -7.48 -17.48 2.87
N PRO A 394 -6.26 -16.91 2.67
CA PRO A 394 -5.47 -17.15 1.46
C PRO A 394 -5.19 -18.65 1.21
N GLN A 395 -4.88 -19.40 2.26
CA GLN A 395 -4.57 -20.83 2.14
C GLN A 395 -5.80 -21.65 1.74
N GLN A 396 -6.98 -21.37 2.32
CA GLN A 396 -8.22 -22.05 1.98
C GLN A 396 -8.67 -21.72 0.55
N LEU A 397 -8.60 -20.46 0.14
CA LEU A 397 -8.95 -20.05 -1.23
C LEU A 397 -8.08 -20.76 -2.27
N LEU A 398 -6.77 -20.84 -2.03
CA LEU A 398 -5.82 -21.56 -2.91
C LEU A 398 -6.08 -23.07 -2.91
N ALA A 399 -6.28 -23.68 -1.75
CA ALA A 399 -6.50 -25.12 -1.61
C ALA A 399 -7.81 -25.58 -2.30
N ARG A 400 -8.83 -24.72 -2.30
CA ARG A 400 -10.11 -24.97 -2.98
C ARG A 400 -10.08 -24.63 -4.47
N GLY A 401 -9.00 -24.03 -4.95
CA GLY A 401 -8.91 -23.55 -6.33
C GLY A 401 -9.84 -22.36 -6.65
N LEU A 402 -10.34 -21.66 -5.64
CA LEU A 402 -11.20 -20.47 -5.85
C LEU A 402 -10.42 -19.25 -6.34
N ILE A 403 -9.11 -19.24 -6.14
CA ILE A 403 -8.18 -18.24 -6.66
C ILE A 403 -6.97 -18.91 -7.28
N GLN A 404 -6.30 -18.19 -8.16
CA GLN A 404 -4.95 -18.51 -8.62
C GLN A 404 -4.02 -17.32 -8.42
N PRO A 405 -2.68 -17.57 -8.29
CA PRO A 405 -1.70 -16.49 -8.20
C PRO A 405 -1.77 -15.56 -9.41
N GLY A 406 -1.68 -14.28 -9.15
CA GLY A 406 -1.61 -13.27 -10.21
C GLY A 406 -0.31 -13.35 -11.02
N PRO A 407 -0.23 -12.60 -12.12
CA PRO A 407 0.98 -12.52 -12.93
C PRO A 407 2.21 -12.22 -12.05
N LEU A 408 3.30 -12.96 -12.29
CA LEU A 408 4.57 -12.87 -11.55
C LEU A 408 4.45 -13.12 -10.04
N ALA A 409 3.42 -13.83 -9.59
CA ALA A 409 3.10 -14.02 -8.18
C ALA A 409 2.88 -12.70 -7.41
N LEU A 410 2.36 -11.69 -8.08
CA LEU A 410 2.01 -10.39 -7.50
C LEU A 410 0.51 -10.33 -7.22
N GLY A 411 0.09 -10.82 -6.07
CA GLY A 411 -1.32 -10.93 -5.68
C GLY A 411 -2.03 -12.11 -6.35
N ILE A 412 -3.31 -11.92 -6.68
CA ILE A 412 -4.19 -12.92 -7.30
C ILE A 412 -4.60 -12.50 -8.70
N ALA A 413 -4.97 -13.47 -9.53
CA ALA A 413 -5.48 -13.21 -10.87
C ALA A 413 -6.96 -12.83 -10.83
N ALA A 414 -7.32 -11.85 -11.66
CA ALA A 414 -8.70 -11.41 -11.84
C ALA A 414 -8.93 -10.97 -13.29
N ALA A 415 -10.19 -10.98 -13.71
CA ALA A 415 -10.63 -10.35 -14.94
C ALA A 415 -10.62 -8.81 -14.81
N VAL A 416 -10.72 -8.09 -15.92
CA VAL A 416 -10.64 -6.62 -15.96
C VAL A 416 -11.68 -5.95 -15.05
N ASP A 417 -12.78 -6.61 -14.81
CA ASP A 417 -13.89 -6.14 -13.98
C ASP A 417 -13.78 -6.52 -12.50
N GLY A 418 -12.65 -7.05 -12.07
CA GLY A 418 -12.38 -7.45 -10.70
C GLY A 418 -12.87 -8.85 -10.33
N ALA A 419 -13.53 -9.60 -11.21
CA ALA A 419 -13.91 -10.99 -10.95
C ALA A 419 -12.66 -11.86 -10.79
N VAL A 420 -12.56 -12.56 -9.67
CA VAL A 420 -11.41 -13.41 -9.37
C VAL A 420 -11.37 -14.61 -10.31
N LEU A 421 -10.19 -14.99 -10.79
CA LEU A 421 -10.00 -16.20 -11.60
C LEU A 421 -9.73 -17.41 -10.72
N ASP A 422 -10.46 -18.49 -10.94
CA ASP A 422 -10.25 -19.77 -10.29
C ASP A 422 -9.00 -20.50 -10.82
N ALA A 423 -8.71 -21.70 -10.29
CA ALA A 423 -7.55 -22.49 -10.70
C ALA A 423 -7.59 -22.91 -12.18
N ASP A 424 -8.77 -22.96 -12.81
CA ASP A 424 -8.97 -23.27 -14.24
C ASP A 424 -8.92 -21.99 -15.10
N GLY A 425 -8.77 -20.81 -14.51
CA GLY A 425 -8.77 -19.51 -15.20
C GLY A 425 -10.17 -18.98 -15.54
N ARG A 426 -11.23 -19.54 -14.94
CA ARG A 426 -12.60 -19.07 -15.13
C ARG A 426 -12.89 -17.92 -14.18
N ALA A 427 -13.53 -16.87 -14.68
CA ALA A 427 -13.95 -15.73 -13.87
C ALA A 427 -15.09 -16.11 -12.94
N SER A 428 -14.93 -15.82 -11.65
CA SER A 428 -15.99 -16.04 -10.66
C SER A 428 -17.17 -15.13 -10.92
N SER A 429 -18.38 -15.68 -10.80
CA SER A 429 -19.59 -14.87 -10.80
C SER A 429 -19.91 -14.26 -9.43
N ARG A 430 -19.25 -14.67 -8.35
CA ARG A 430 -19.60 -14.32 -6.96
C ARG A 430 -18.48 -13.71 -6.16
N VAL A 431 -17.22 -13.96 -6.53
CA VAL A 431 -16.04 -13.48 -5.79
C VAL A 431 -15.29 -12.46 -6.65
N PHE A 432 -15.07 -11.31 -6.06
CA PHE A 432 -14.37 -10.18 -6.68
C PHE A 432 -13.16 -9.80 -5.81
N ALA A 433 -12.27 -9.03 -6.38
CA ALA A 433 -11.15 -8.45 -5.64
C ALA A 433 -10.88 -7.01 -6.09
N MET A 434 -10.29 -6.22 -5.21
CA MET A 434 -9.82 -4.87 -5.52
C MET A 434 -8.63 -4.45 -4.66
N GLY A 435 -7.96 -3.41 -5.09
CA GLY A 435 -6.82 -2.84 -4.38
C GLY A 435 -5.57 -3.74 -4.43
N PRO A 436 -4.77 -3.77 -3.37
CA PRO A 436 -3.48 -4.46 -3.32
C PRO A 436 -3.47 -5.93 -3.74
N PRO A 437 -4.50 -6.76 -3.49
CA PRO A 437 -4.58 -8.12 -4.02
C PRO A 437 -4.39 -8.23 -5.53
N LEU A 438 -4.64 -7.18 -6.27
CA LEU A 438 -4.59 -7.15 -7.73
C LEU A 438 -3.30 -6.53 -8.30
N ARG A 439 -2.22 -6.44 -7.51
CA ARG A 439 -0.95 -5.83 -7.92
C ARG A 439 -0.37 -6.38 -9.23
N GLY A 440 -0.55 -7.65 -9.50
CA GLY A 440 -0.09 -8.28 -10.76
C GLY A 440 -0.91 -7.86 -11.98
N MET A 441 -2.18 -7.53 -11.76
CA MET A 441 -3.10 -7.07 -12.81
C MET A 441 -2.96 -5.56 -13.06
N TRP A 442 -2.91 -4.76 -11.98
CA TRP A 442 -2.78 -3.31 -12.00
C TRP A 442 -1.63 -2.86 -11.11
N TRP A 443 -0.55 -2.39 -11.74
CA TRP A 443 0.69 -2.05 -11.03
C TRP A 443 0.49 -1.00 -9.93
N GLU A 444 -0.41 -0.04 -10.12
CA GLU A 444 -0.72 1.01 -9.14
C GLU A 444 -1.95 0.69 -8.26
N SER A 445 -2.35 -0.57 -8.14
CA SER A 445 -3.50 -0.99 -7.31
C SER A 445 -3.39 -0.65 -5.82
N THR A 446 -2.28 -0.08 -5.39
CA THR A 446 -2.04 0.40 -4.02
C THR A 446 -2.13 1.92 -3.88
N ALA A 447 -2.19 2.67 -4.98
CA ALA A 447 -2.31 4.12 -4.95
C ALA A 447 -3.76 4.55 -4.64
N VAL A 448 -3.91 5.59 -3.83
CA VAL A 448 -5.23 6.06 -3.35
C VAL A 448 -6.19 6.35 -4.49
N THR A 449 -5.74 7.12 -5.48
CA THR A 449 -6.57 7.50 -6.65
C THR A 449 -6.97 6.29 -7.50
N ASP A 450 -6.06 5.32 -7.68
CA ASP A 450 -6.34 4.10 -8.43
C ASP A 450 -7.31 3.19 -7.67
N VAL A 451 -7.20 3.09 -6.35
CA VAL A 451 -8.15 2.39 -5.50
C VAL A 451 -9.53 3.03 -5.56
N ALA A 452 -9.62 4.37 -5.58
CA ALA A 452 -10.88 5.10 -5.71
C ALA A 452 -11.57 4.82 -7.05
N LEU A 453 -10.81 4.82 -8.15
CA LEU A 453 -11.32 4.47 -9.49
C LEU A 453 -11.77 3.01 -9.56
N GLN A 454 -11.01 2.07 -8.99
CA GLN A 454 -11.41 0.66 -8.91
C GLN A 454 -12.69 0.49 -8.08
N ALA A 455 -12.81 1.19 -6.95
CA ALA A 455 -14.00 1.16 -6.11
C ALA A 455 -15.25 1.61 -6.88
N LYS A 456 -15.15 2.72 -7.62
CA LYS A 456 -16.24 3.23 -8.45
C LYS A 456 -16.64 2.24 -9.53
N ALA A 457 -15.68 1.72 -10.31
CA ALA A 457 -15.95 0.78 -11.39
C ALA A 457 -16.58 -0.53 -10.86
N LEU A 458 -16.08 -1.07 -9.77
CA LEU A 458 -16.62 -2.29 -9.16
C LEU A 458 -18.00 -2.05 -8.55
N ALA A 459 -18.25 -0.89 -7.92
CA ALA A 459 -19.56 -0.53 -7.38
C ALA A 459 -20.63 -0.44 -8.47
N MET A 460 -20.33 0.21 -9.60
CA MET A 460 -21.24 0.28 -10.74
C MET A 460 -21.58 -1.12 -11.28
N ARG A 461 -20.59 -2.00 -11.40
CA ARG A 461 -20.81 -3.39 -11.81
C ARG A 461 -21.71 -4.17 -10.86
N LEU A 462 -21.44 -4.07 -9.54
CA LEU A 462 -22.20 -4.81 -8.53
C LEU A 462 -23.62 -4.26 -8.38
N ALA A 463 -23.81 -2.95 -8.58
CA ALA A 463 -25.13 -2.32 -8.59
C ALA A 463 -26.02 -2.80 -9.73
N GLY A 464 -25.50 -2.93 -10.95
CA GLY A 464 -26.26 -3.42 -12.11
C GLY A 464 -26.66 -4.91 -12.03
N ARG A 465 -26.17 -5.65 -11.03
CA ARG A 465 -26.58 -7.05 -10.79
C ARG A 465 -27.82 -7.20 -9.94
N SER A 466 -28.17 -6.17 -9.18
CA SER A 466 -29.36 -6.20 -8.30
C SER A 466 -30.68 -6.05 -9.08
N GLU A 467 -30.62 -5.87 -10.38
CA GLU A 467 -31.78 -5.69 -11.26
C GLU A 467 -32.10 -6.96 -12.10
N ILE A 468 -31.42 -8.08 -11.88
CA ILE A 468 -31.69 -9.39 -12.52
C ILE A 468 -32.08 -10.40 -11.43
#